data_1a8af2f50071e49d17c79d15c7f45ed4
#
_entry.id   1a8af2f50071e49d17c79d15c7f45ed4
#
_cell.length_a   1.000
_cell.length_b   1.000
_cell.length_c   1.000
_cell.angle_alpha   90.00
_cell.angle_beta   90.00
_cell.angle_gamma   90.00
#
_symmetry.space_group_name_H-M   'P 1'
#
loop_
_entity.id
_entity.type
_entity.pdbx_description
1 polymer ?
#
loop_
_entity_poly.entity_id
_entity_poly.type
_entity_poly.pdbx_seq_one_letter_code
_entity_poly.pdbx_strand_id
1 'polypeptide(L)'
;MVKTRETLGGSGWGLDHLGRPTGGVHERSDAARNRRAILEAARGLFAERGVTCVTMEEISRAAGVGKGTLYRRFPNKGLLCQALLDEPTREFQRETMQLVGEPGAGSLEKLDRFLDGLVGFTEENLDLLYGGEEPLWGATRLARFRSPAYDWRRWTVLGLLRGAAREGEVDAGLDLEYLATALLAPLEVDLYYHQRRVAGLPRARISAGLRSLVPRNA
;
A
#
# COMPACT_ATOMS: atom_id res chain seq x y z
N MET A 1 60.28 -1.02 -35.30
CA MET A 1 59.69 -0.33 -34.14
C MET A 1 58.16 -0.37 -34.34
N VAL A 2 57.51 -1.35 -33.71
CA VAL A 2 56.09 -1.66 -33.87
C VAL A 2 55.34 -1.07 -32.71
N LYS A 3 54.42 -0.15 -32.95
CA LYS A 3 53.52 0.43 -31.91
C LYS A 3 52.32 -0.48 -31.70
N THR A 4 52.20 -0.98 -30.48
CA THR A 4 51.09 -1.75 -29.94
C THR A 4 49.82 -0.92 -29.95
N ARG A 5 48.75 -1.46 -30.52
CA ARG A 5 47.38 -0.89 -30.43
C ARG A 5 46.77 -1.34 -29.11
N GLU A 6 46.39 -0.35 -28.24
CA GLU A 6 45.51 -0.55 -27.13
C GLU A 6 44.08 -0.85 -27.59
N THR A 7 43.55 -1.97 -27.15
CA THR A 7 42.16 -2.35 -27.34
C THR A 7 41.28 -1.60 -26.32
N LEU A 8 40.54 -0.61 -26.81
CA LEU A 8 39.42 0.00 -26.12
C LEU A 8 38.29 -1.01 -25.97
N GLY A 9 37.92 -1.29 -24.71
CA GLY A 9 36.81 -2.16 -24.36
C GLY A 9 35.48 -1.63 -24.92
N GLY A 10 34.89 -2.31 -25.86
CA GLY A 10 33.62 -2.00 -26.47
C GLY A 10 32.48 -2.32 -25.49
N SER A 11 31.73 -1.28 -25.07
CA SER A 11 30.39 -1.42 -24.54
C SER A 11 29.48 -1.94 -25.67
N GLY A 12 29.13 -3.24 -25.60
CA GLY A 12 28.35 -3.91 -26.64
C GLY A 12 26.92 -3.41 -26.73
N TRP A 13 26.67 -2.47 -27.60
CA TRP A 13 25.34 -2.19 -28.14
C TRP A 13 25.08 -3.19 -29.27
N GLY A 14 24.39 -4.31 -28.95
CA GLY A 14 23.95 -5.26 -29.97
C GLY A 14 22.73 -4.70 -30.72
N LEU A 15 22.75 -4.80 -32.05
CA LEU A 15 21.57 -4.52 -32.90
C LEU A 15 20.96 -5.84 -33.35
N ASP A 16 19.62 -5.93 -33.45
CA ASP A 16 18.92 -7.06 -34.05
C ASP A 16 19.07 -7.02 -35.59
N HIS A 17 18.53 -8.04 -36.27
CA HIS A 17 18.56 -8.17 -37.73
C HIS A 17 17.80 -7.03 -38.47
N LEU A 18 17.12 -6.14 -37.75
CA LEU A 18 16.43 -4.95 -38.24
C LEU A 18 17.12 -3.65 -37.82
N GLY A 19 18.35 -3.73 -37.25
CA GLY A 19 19.11 -2.56 -36.80
C GLY A 19 18.58 -1.89 -35.53
N ARG A 20 17.78 -2.59 -34.71
CA ARG A 20 17.23 -2.03 -33.46
C ARG A 20 18.12 -2.40 -32.27
N PRO A 21 18.33 -1.48 -31.29
CA PRO A 21 19.12 -1.77 -30.10
C PRO A 21 18.52 -2.95 -29.30
N THR A 22 19.25 -4.05 -29.16
CA THR A 22 18.80 -5.25 -28.41
C THR A 22 19.00 -5.11 -26.89
N GLY A 23 19.85 -4.21 -26.42
CA GLY A 23 20.16 -4.03 -25.00
C GLY A 23 18.98 -3.60 -24.11
N GLY A 24 18.06 -2.81 -24.65
CA GLY A 24 16.96 -2.25 -23.86
C GLY A 24 15.84 -3.24 -23.50
N VAL A 25 15.65 -4.32 -24.25
CA VAL A 25 14.59 -5.33 -24.01
C VAL A 25 15.06 -6.34 -22.97
N HIS A 26 16.30 -6.82 -23.06
CA HIS A 26 16.90 -7.72 -22.08
C HIS A 26 17.06 -7.05 -20.71
N GLU A 27 17.54 -5.81 -20.67
CA GLU A 27 17.74 -5.07 -19.43
C GLU A 27 16.41 -4.81 -18.69
N ARG A 28 15.33 -4.51 -19.41
CA ARG A 28 13.97 -4.38 -18.83
C ARG A 28 13.43 -5.70 -18.31
N SER A 29 13.66 -6.80 -19.02
CA SER A 29 13.26 -8.15 -18.61
C SER A 29 13.99 -8.58 -17.33
N ASP A 30 15.31 -8.36 -17.25
CA ASP A 30 16.12 -8.67 -16.08
C ASP A 30 15.74 -7.81 -14.87
N ALA A 31 15.46 -6.53 -15.09
CA ALA A 31 14.98 -5.62 -14.06
C ALA A 31 13.62 -6.05 -13.49
N ALA A 32 12.69 -6.51 -14.33
CA ALA A 32 11.39 -7.01 -13.91
C ALA A 32 11.51 -8.35 -13.16
N ARG A 33 12.38 -9.25 -13.62
CA ARG A 33 12.68 -10.53 -12.95
C ARG A 33 13.29 -10.29 -11.57
N ASN A 34 14.29 -9.44 -11.47
CA ASN A 34 14.93 -9.09 -10.21
C ASN A 34 13.93 -8.45 -9.23
N ARG A 35 13.06 -7.54 -9.71
CA ARG A 35 11.99 -6.95 -8.88
C ARG A 35 11.08 -8.03 -8.30
N ARG A 36 10.65 -8.98 -9.11
CA ARG A 36 9.78 -10.09 -8.67
C ARG A 36 10.49 -10.96 -7.63
N ALA A 37 11.73 -11.38 -7.90
CA ALA A 37 12.52 -12.19 -6.96
C ALA A 37 12.71 -11.49 -5.61
N ILE A 38 12.98 -10.17 -5.60
CA ILE A 38 13.09 -9.39 -4.37
C ILE A 38 11.77 -9.38 -3.59
N LEU A 39 10.64 -9.14 -4.25
CA LEU A 39 9.32 -9.09 -3.60
C LEU A 39 8.90 -10.47 -3.06
N GLU A 40 9.17 -11.55 -3.79
CA GLU A 40 8.91 -12.93 -3.34
C GLU A 40 9.75 -13.30 -2.13
N ALA A 41 11.05 -13.02 -2.16
CA ALA A 41 11.95 -13.26 -1.03
C ALA A 41 11.54 -12.45 0.21
N ALA A 42 11.20 -11.17 0.04
CA ALA A 42 10.73 -10.33 1.12
C ALA A 42 9.42 -10.85 1.73
N ARG A 43 8.44 -11.25 0.90
CA ARG A 43 7.16 -11.81 1.36
C ARG A 43 7.38 -13.05 2.20
N GLY A 44 8.21 -14.00 1.75
CA GLY A 44 8.54 -15.22 2.49
C GLY A 44 9.19 -14.92 3.84
N LEU A 45 10.24 -14.10 3.85
CA LEU A 45 10.95 -13.74 5.08
C LEU A 45 10.07 -12.97 6.08
N PHE A 46 9.24 -12.05 5.59
CA PHE A 46 8.31 -11.29 6.44
C PHE A 46 7.22 -12.18 7.04
N ALA A 47 6.72 -13.16 6.29
CA ALA A 47 5.75 -14.13 6.81
C ALA A 47 6.34 -15.03 7.91
N GLU A 48 7.60 -15.42 7.79
CA GLU A 48 8.28 -16.30 8.74
C GLU A 48 8.72 -15.57 10.01
N ARG A 49 9.20 -14.32 9.89
CA ARG A 49 9.95 -13.64 10.96
C ARG A 49 9.42 -12.27 11.36
N GLY A 50 8.41 -11.78 10.65
CA GLY A 50 7.90 -10.42 10.78
C GLY A 50 8.78 -9.36 10.09
N VAL A 51 8.15 -8.25 9.69
CA VAL A 51 8.81 -7.18 8.90
C VAL A 51 9.97 -6.52 9.65
N THR A 52 9.80 -6.29 10.95
CA THR A 52 10.80 -5.59 11.79
C THR A 52 12.09 -6.38 11.96
N CYS A 53 11.99 -7.71 12.01
CA CYS A 53 13.12 -8.61 12.26
C CYS A 53 13.97 -8.95 11.03
N VAL A 54 13.52 -8.58 9.82
CA VAL A 54 14.18 -8.90 8.56
C VAL A 54 14.95 -7.68 8.04
N THR A 55 16.20 -7.89 7.62
CA THR A 55 17.06 -6.85 7.05
C THR A 55 17.02 -6.85 5.52
N MET A 56 17.34 -5.71 4.91
CA MET A 56 17.47 -5.59 3.45
C MET A 56 18.57 -6.54 2.91
N GLU A 57 19.63 -6.80 3.71
CA GLU A 57 20.70 -7.72 3.31
C GLU A 57 20.25 -9.17 3.24
N GLU A 58 19.43 -9.61 4.18
CA GLU A 58 18.82 -10.96 4.16
C GLU A 58 17.93 -11.13 2.94
N ILE A 59 17.13 -10.11 2.62
CA ILE A 59 16.28 -10.10 1.42
C ILE A 59 17.13 -10.19 0.15
N SER A 60 18.22 -9.41 0.04
CA SER A 60 19.14 -9.45 -1.10
C SER A 60 19.70 -10.85 -1.31
N ARG A 61 20.13 -11.49 -0.22
CA ARG A 61 20.70 -12.86 -0.23
C ARG A 61 19.64 -13.88 -0.65
N ALA A 62 18.46 -13.83 -0.06
CA ALA A 62 17.36 -14.74 -0.36
C ALA A 62 16.84 -14.59 -1.81
N ALA A 63 16.82 -13.38 -2.34
CA ALA A 63 16.44 -13.09 -3.71
C ALA A 63 17.51 -13.44 -4.75
N GLY A 64 18.74 -13.79 -4.33
CA GLY A 64 19.85 -14.06 -5.24
C GLY A 64 20.32 -12.83 -6.01
N VAL A 65 20.12 -11.61 -5.49
CA VAL A 65 20.52 -10.36 -6.16
C VAL A 65 21.61 -9.64 -5.35
N GLY A 66 22.49 -8.92 -6.04
CA GLY A 66 23.50 -8.09 -5.36
C GLY A 66 22.88 -6.94 -4.56
N LYS A 67 23.48 -6.55 -3.43
CA LYS A 67 23.04 -5.42 -2.59
C LYS A 67 22.80 -4.14 -3.41
N GLY A 68 23.71 -3.80 -4.33
CA GLY A 68 23.57 -2.62 -5.20
C GLY A 68 22.32 -2.69 -6.09
N THR A 69 21.92 -3.86 -6.55
CA THR A 69 20.72 -4.08 -7.34
C THR A 69 19.46 -3.89 -6.47
N LEU A 70 19.46 -4.43 -5.26
CA LEU A 70 18.38 -4.25 -4.29
C LEU A 70 18.18 -2.76 -3.95
N TYR A 71 19.23 -2.07 -3.46
CA TYR A 71 19.13 -0.68 -3.03
C TYR A 71 18.81 0.30 -4.16
N ARG A 72 19.27 0.01 -5.37
CA ARG A 72 18.86 0.80 -6.55
C ARG A 72 17.37 0.67 -6.83
N ARG A 73 16.75 -0.48 -6.53
CA ARG A 73 15.32 -0.73 -6.76
C ARG A 73 14.44 -0.31 -5.60
N PHE A 74 14.89 -0.59 -4.39
CA PHE A 74 14.22 -0.28 -3.12
C PHE A 74 15.23 0.36 -2.18
N PRO A 75 15.33 1.70 -2.19
CA PRO A 75 16.29 2.44 -1.36
C PRO A 75 16.19 2.16 0.13
N ASN A 76 15.01 1.76 0.61
CA ASN A 76 14.76 1.39 2.00
C ASN A 76 13.67 0.31 2.11
N LYS A 77 13.48 -0.21 3.32
CA LYS A 77 12.48 -1.23 3.62
C LYS A 77 11.05 -0.69 3.44
N GLY A 78 10.81 0.58 3.74
CA GLY A 78 9.49 1.21 3.57
C GLY A 78 8.99 1.16 2.14
N LEU A 79 9.84 1.51 1.16
CA LEU A 79 9.50 1.42 -0.26
C LEU A 79 9.30 -0.02 -0.73
N LEU A 80 10.00 -0.98 -0.13
CA LEU A 80 9.78 -2.40 -0.38
C LEU A 80 8.42 -2.87 0.18
N CYS A 81 8.08 -2.50 1.41
CA CYS A 81 6.77 -2.78 2.01
C CYS A 81 5.63 -2.14 1.19
N GLN A 82 5.81 -0.89 0.76
CA GLN A 82 4.85 -0.21 -0.12
C GLN A 82 4.63 -0.99 -1.42
N ALA A 83 5.70 -1.48 -2.05
CA ALA A 83 5.58 -2.29 -3.27
C ALA A 83 4.90 -3.65 -3.05
N LEU A 84 4.99 -4.22 -1.85
CA LEU A 84 4.25 -5.43 -1.45
C LEU A 84 2.76 -5.15 -1.21
N LEU A 85 2.42 -3.91 -0.83
CA LEU A 85 1.04 -3.45 -0.64
C LEU A 85 0.33 -3.07 -1.96
N ASP A 86 1.06 -2.94 -3.09
CA ASP A 86 0.49 -2.52 -4.37
C ASP A 86 -0.68 -3.43 -4.81
N GLU A 87 -0.50 -4.75 -4.75
CA GLU A 87 -1.55 -5.69 -5.19
C GLU A 87 -2.72 -5.78 -4.21
N PRO A 88 -2.52 -5.96 -2.88
CA PRO A 88 -3.61 -5.89 -1.91
C PRO A 88 -4.42 -4.59 -2.01
N THR A 89 -3.74 -3.46 -2.24
CA THR A 89 -4.42 -2.16 -2.39
C THR A 89 -5.31 -2.12 -3.63
N ARG A 90 -4.81 -2.61 -4.78
CA ARG A 90 -5.61 -2.67 -6.01
C ARG A 90 -6.81 -3.60 -5.87
N GLU A 91 -6.64 -4.75 -5.20
CA GLU A 91 -7.73 -5.67 -4.92
C GLU A 91 -8.81 -4.98 -4.09
N PHE A 92 -8.44 -4.40 -2.95
CA PHE A 92 -9.37 -3.68 -2.09
C PHE A 92 -10.08 -2.53 -2.81
N GLN A 93 -9.36 -1.80 -3.67
CA GLN A 93 -9.97 -0.74 -4.49
C GLN A 93 -10.99 -1.29 -5.49
N ARG A 94 -10.70 -2.43 -6.14
CA ARG A 94 -11.62 -3.08 -7.08
C ARG A 94 -12.90 -3.56 -6.37
N GLU A 95 -12.76 -4.23 -5.23
CA GLU A 95 -13.89 -4.66 -4.40
C GLU A 95 -14.74 -3.48 -3.94
N THR A 96 -14.09 -2.39 -3.52
CA THR A 96 -14.79 -1.15 -3.16
C THR A 96 -15.57 -0.55 -4.33
N MET A 97 -15.01 -0.53 -5.53
CA MET A 97 -15.72 -0.03 -6.72
C MET A 97 -16.95 -0.88 -7.05
N GLN A 98 -16.85 -2.20 -6.89
CA GLN A 98 -17.99 -3.11 -7.04
C GLN A 98 -19.08 -2.82 -5.98
N LEU A 99 -18.67 -2.70 -4.72
CA LEU A 99 -19.55 -2.37 -3.60
C LEU A 99 -20.30 -1.04 -3.82
N VAL A 100 -19.59 0.01 -4.22
CA VAL A 100 -20.19 1.33 -4.46
C VAL A 100 -21.18 1.28 -5.63
N GLY A 101 -20.87 0.49 -6.69
CA GLY A 101 -21.72 0.31 -7.86
C GLY A 101 -22.88 -0.68 -7.66
N GLU A 102 -22.98 -1.38 -6.54
CA GLU A 102 -24.00 -2.39 -6.28
C GLU A 102 -25.41 -1.76 -6.26
N PRO A 103 -26.36 -2.24 -7.09
CA PRO A 103 -27.72 -1.72 -7.08
C PRO A 103 -28.52 -2.23 -5.86
N GLY A 104 -29.42 -1.39 -5.33
CA GLY A 104 -30.37 -1.78 -4.29
C GLY A 104 -29.89 -1.65 -2.85
N ALA A 105 -28.58 -1.58 -2.58
CA ALA A 105 -28.07 -1.29 -1.25
C ALA A 105 -28.03 0.23 -0.99
N GLY A 106 -28.48 0.67 0.20
CA GLY A 106 -28.40 2.08 0.64
C GLY A 106 -26.96 2.54 0.84
N SER A 107 -26.78 3.86 0.79
CA SER A 107 -25.44 4.45 0.95
C SER A 107 -24.83 4.19 2.34
N LEU A 108 -25.67 4.14 3.37
CA LEU A 108 -25.22 3.85 4.74
C LEU A 108 -24.80 2.38 4.91
N GLU A 109 -25.54 1.44 4.31
CA GLU A 109 -25.14 0.03 4.29
C GLU A 109 -23.80 -0.16 3.55
N LYS A 110 -23.62 0.50 2.42
CA LYS A 110 -22.35 0.49 1.68
C LYS A 110 -21.21 1.09 2.50
N LEU A 111 -21.47 2.15 3.26
CA LEU A 111 -20.49 2.75 4.16
C LEU A 111 -20.05 1.75 5.25
N ASP A 112 -21.00 1.07 5.88
CA ASP A 112 -20.69 0.04 6.88
C ASP A 112 -19.81 -1.07 6.31
N ARG A 113 -20.18 -1.59 5.14
CA ARG A 113 -19.41 -2.64 4.45
C ARG A 113 -18.03 -2.15 4.02
N PHE A 114 -17.91 -0.91 3.57
CA PHE A 114 -16.62 -0.31 3.25
C PHE A 114 -15.73 -0.16 4.49
N LEU A 115 -16.26 0.32 5.61
CA LEU A 115 -15.51 0.45 6.87
C LEU A 115 -15.06 -0.92 7.39
N ASP A 116 -15.92 -1.94 7.33
CA ASP A 116 -15.56 -3.31 7.71
C ASP A 116 -14.46 -3.89 6.79
N GLY A 117 -14.57 -3.65 5.49
CA GLY A 117 -13.54 -4.03 4.51
C GLY A 117 -12.21 -3.32 4.75
N LEU A 118 -12.26 -2.01 5.08
CA LEU A 118 -11.06 -1.23 5.38
C LEU A 118 -10.37 -1.69 6.68
N VAL A 119 -11.16 -2.07 7.70
CA VAL A 119 -10.64 -2.71 8.93
C VAL A 119 -9.98 -4.06 8.58
N GLY A 120 -10.61 -4.86 7.71
CA GLY A 120 -10.05 -6.13 7.22
C GLY A 120 -8.72 -5.93 6.51
N PHE A 121 -8.70 -5.04 5.52
CA PHE A 121 -7.49 -4.67 4.78
C PHE A 121 -6.36 -4.20 5.70
N THR A 122 -6.68 -3.33 6.67
CA THR A 122 -5.69 -2.81 7.62
C THR A 122 -5.13 -3.92 8.51
N GLU A 123 -5.98 -4.82 9.02
CA GLU A 123 -5.55 -5.97 9.85
C GLU A 123 -4.65 -6.93 9.09
N GLU A 124 -5.03 -7.32 7.88
CA GLU A 124 -4.29 -8.29 7.06
C GLU A 124 -2.92 -7.76 6.61
N ASN A 125 -2.81 -6.45 6.47
CA ASN A 125 -1.59 -5.79 6.02
C ASN A 125 -0.86 -5.02 7.13
N LEU A 126 -1.27 -5.18 8.40
CA LEU A 126 -0.79 -4.36 9.52
C LEU A 126 0.73 -4.38 9.67
N ASP A 127 1.34 -5.55 9.56
CA ASP A 127 2.79 -5.69 9.73
C ASP A 127 3.58 -5.01 8.59
N LEU A 128 3.06 -5.01 7.36
CA LEU A 128 3.64 -4.28 6.24
C LEU A 128 3.44 -2.77 6.38
N LEU A 129 2.25 -2.35 6.80
CA LEU A 129 1.92 -0.94 7.01
C LEU A 129 2.77 -0.34 8.13
N TYR A 130 2.86 -1.02 9.26
CA TYR A 130 3.61 -0.57 10.43
C TYR A 130 5.12 -0.72 10.26
N GLY A 131 5.59 -1.88 9.78
CA GLY A 131 7.01 -2.16 9.61
C GLY A 131 7.66 -1.44 8.42
N GLY A 132 6.85 -0.94 7.50
CA GLY A 132 7.29 -0.08 6.39
C GLY A 132 7.45 1.39 6.80
N GLU A 133 6.91 1.80 7.93
CA GLU A 133 7.16 3.12 8.49
C GLU A 133 8.55 3.15 9.14
N GLU A 134 9.56 3.63 8.44
CA GLU A 134 10.77 4.09 9.11
C GLU A 134 10.40 5.23 10.07
N PRO A 135 11.06 5.37 11.25
CA PRO A 135 10.81 6.48 12.16
C PRO A 135 11.17 7.78 11.47
N LEU A 136 10.22 8.36 10.78
CA LEU A 136 10.37 9.59 10.01
C LEU A 136 9.96 10.75 10.91
N TRP A 137 10.92 11.56 11.31
CA TRP A 137 10.72 12.78 12.08
C TRP A 137 10.11 13.87 11.19
N GLY A 138 9.06 14.54 11.65
CA GLY A 138 8.57 15.78 11.06
C GLY A 138 7.73 15.65 9.78
N ALA A 139 8.15 16.32 8.72
CA ALA A 139 7.36 16.51 7.48
C ALA A 139 6.87 15.21 6.82
N THR A 140 7.55 14.10 7.03
CA THR A 140 7.26 12.81 6.40
C THR A 140 6.10 12.08 7.08
N ARG A 141 5.87 12.29 8.40
CA ARG A 141 4.67 11.75 9.07
C ARG A 141 3.38 12.35 8.50
N LEU A 142 3.41 13.62 8.11
CA LEU A 142 2.27 14.28 7.49
C LEU A 142 2.10 13.92 6.01
N ALA A 143 3.13 13.41 5.35
CA ALA A 143 3.06 13.04 3.93
C ALA A 143 2.02 11.94 3.67
N ARG A 144 1.77 11.03 4.63
CA ARG A 144 0.74 9.99 4.51
C ARG A 144 -0.67 10.57 4.30
N PHE A 145 -0.99 11.70 4.96
CA PHE A 145 -2.27 12.39 4.80
C PHE A 145 -2.40 13.17 3.48
N ARG A 146 -1.32 13.24 2.69
CA ARG A 146 -1.28 13.80 1.33
C ARG A 146 -1.09 12.68 0.29
N SER A 147 -1.19 11.42 0.69
CA SER A 147 -1.02 10.29 -0.22
C SER A 147 -2.30 10.05 -1.03
N PRO A 148 -2.20 9.63 -2.29
CA PRO A 148 -3.36 9.25 -3.10
C PRO A 148 -4.23 8.18 -2.44
N ALA A 149 -3.63 7.28 -1.66
CA ALA A 149 -4.34 6.22 -0.95
C ALA A 149 -5.21 6.77 0.19
N TYR A 150 -4.73 7.78 0.93
CA TYR A 150 -5.52 8.44 1.95
C TYR A 150 -6.66 9.25 1.32
N ASP A 151 -6.37 10.03 0.30
CA ASP A 151 -7.36 10.83 -0.42
C ASP A 151 -8.47 9.95 -0.98
N TRP A 152 -8.12 8.82 -1.60
CA TRP A 152 -9.08 7.87 -2.14
C TRP A 152 -10.02 7.33 -1.05
N ARG A 153 -9.49 6.91 0.11
CA ARG A 153 -10.32 6.45 1.25
C ARG A 153 -11.25 7.55 1.75
N ARG A 154 -10.73 8.76 1.92
CA ARG A 154 -11.51 9.90 2.38
C ARG A 154 -12.62 10.27 1.41
N TRP A 155 -12.33 10.31 0.11
CA TRP A 155 -13.35 10.59 -0.90
C TRP A 155 -14.41 9.50 -0.99
N THR A 156 -14.05 8.22 -0.79
CA THR A 156 -15.00 7.11 -0.76
C THR A 156 -15.96 7.26 0.43
N VAL A 157 -15.44 7.47 1.64
CA VAL A 157 -16.27 7.69 2.84
C VAL A 157 -17.16 8.90 2.67
N LEU A 158 -16.61 10.02 2.23
CA LEU A 158 -17.39 11.25 2.02
C LEU A 158 -18.50 11.07 0.97
N GLY A 159 -18.21 10.37 -0.13
CA GLY A 159 -19.19 10.07 -1.17
C GLY A 159 -20.36 9.26 -0.65
N LEU A 160 -20.07 8.23 0.17
CA LEU A 160 -21.09 7.38 0.81
C LEU A 160 -21.89 8.15 1.87
N LEU A 161 -21.24 8.97 2.70
CA LEU A 161 -21.94 9.86 3.66
C LEU A 161 -22.87 10.85 2.96
N ARG A 162 -22.42 11.47 1.86
CA ARG A 162 -23.28 12.37 1.05
C ARG A 162 -24.44 11.63 0.39
N GLY A 163 -24.22 10.37 0.01
CA GLY A 163 -25.29 9.48 -0.46
C GLY A 163 -26.34 9.25 0.63
N ALA A 164 -25.89 8.79 1.80
CA ALA A 164 -26.75 8.52 2.96
C ALA A 164 -27.54 9.77 3.42
N ALA A 165 -26.92 10.96 3.38
CA ALA A 165 -27.63 12.21 3.67
C ALA A 165 -28.72 12.54 2.63
N ARG A 166 -28.50 12.29 1.34
CA ARG A 166 -29.51 12.46 0.30
C ARG A 166 -30.64 11.43 0.39
N GLU A 167 -30.35 10.25 0.88
CA GLU A 167 -31.32 9.16 1.14
C GLU A 167 -32.06 9.35 2.48
N GLY A 168 -31.70 10.38 3.25
CA GLY A 168 -32.33 10.68 4.56
C GLY A 168 -31.88 9.77 5.70
N GLU A 169 -30.86 8.93 5.49
CA GLU A 169 -30.33 7.98 6.49
C GLU A 169 -29.41 8.66 7.53
N VAL A 170 -28.83 9.81 7.16
CA VAL A 170 -27.94 10.63 7.99
C VAL A 170 -28.36 12.09 7.89
N ASP A 171 -28.25 12.85 8.99
CA ASP A 171 -28.57 14.27 9.00
C ASP A 171 -27.67 15.08 8.04
N ALA A 172 -28.30 15.77 7.09
CA ALA A 172 -27.60 16.60 6.11
C ALA A 172 -26.95 17.87 6.72
N GLY A 173 -27.31 18.25 7.95
CA GLY A 173 -26.70 19.36 8.70
C GLY A 173 -25.34 19.04 9.32
N LEU A 174 -24.92 17.78 9.31
CA LEU A 174 -23.62 17.38 9.84
C LEU A 174 -22.46 17.83 8.94
N ASP A 175 -21.32 18.14 9.55
CA ASP A 175 -20.06 18.32 8.81
C ASP A 175 -19.54 16.96 8.31
N LEU A 176 -20.04 16.54 7.13
CA LEU A 176 -19.70 15.25 6.52
C LEU A 176 -18.23 15.15 6.14
N GLU A 177 -17.55 16.28 5.87
CA GLU A 177 -16.11 16.28 5.55
C GLU A 177 -15.27 15.99 6.78
N TYR A 178 -15.63 16.58 7.92
CA TYR A 178 -14.98 16.28 9.18
C TYR A 178 -15.29 14.85 9.64
N LEU A 179 -16.54 14.41 9.52
CA LEU A 179 -16.95 13.04 9.87
C LEU A 179 -16.19 12.00 9.05
N ALA A 180 -16.00 12.22 7.73
CA ALA A 180 -15.20 11.33 6.91
C ALA A 180 -13.75 11.21 7.39
N THR A 181 -13.16 12.32 7.83
CA THR A 181 -11.80 12.32 8.41
C THR A 181 -11.78 11.63 9.78
N ALA A 182 -12.76 11.89 10.63
CA ALA A 182 -12.88 11.29 11.95
C ALA A 182 -13.05 9.77 11.90
N LEU A 183 -13.82 9.25 10.94
CA LEU A 183 -14.00 7.80 10.73
C LEU A 183 -12.71 7.09 10.29
N LEU A 184 -11.81 7.78 9.61
CA LEU A 184 -10.53 7.21 9.18
C LEU A 184 -9.45 7.30 10.27
N ALA A 185 -9.54 8.22 11.21
CA ALA A 185 -8.53 8.44 12.23
C ALA A 185 -8.18 7.18 13.07
N PRO A 186 -9.15 6.35 13.53
CA PRO A 186 -8.85 5.12 14.25
C PRO A 186 -8.14 4.05 13.43
N LEU A 187 -8.14 4.18 12.10
CA LEU A 187 -7.50 3.26 11.15
C LEU A 187 -6.10 3.73 10.71
N GLU A 188 -5.63 4.87 11.23
CA GLU A 188 -4.25 5.28 11.05
C GLU A 188 -3.31 4.25 11.69
N VAL A 189 -2.25 3.90 10.97
CA VAL A 189 -1.45 2.71 11.25
C VAL A 189 -0.93 2.65 12.68
N ASP A 190 -0.42 3.76 13.21
CA ASP A 190 0.11 3.84 14.58
C ASP A 190 -0.98 3.56 15.61
N LEU A 191 -2.16 4.22 15.45
CA LEU A 191 -3.27 4.06 16.37
C LEU A 191 -3.91 2.67 16.23
N TYR A 192 -4.06 2.17 15.00
CA TYR A 192 -4.59 0.84 14.76
C TYR A 192 -3.68 -0.24 15.34
N TYR A 193 -2.36 -0.14 15.14
CA TYR A 193 -1.38 -1.04 15.74
C TYR A 193 -1.47 -1.04 17.27
N HIS A 194 -1.53 0.15 17.89
CA HIS A 194 -1.70 0.28 19.34
C HIS A 194 -2.98 -0.42 19.80
N GLN A 195 -4.12 -0.17 19.15
CA GLN A 195 -5.41 -0.79 19.51
C GLN A 195 -5.33 -2.33 19.43
N ARG A 196 -4.73 -2.87 18.37
CA ARG A 196 -4.69 -4.31 18.12
C ARG A 196 -3.61 -5.04 18.91
N ARG A 197 -2.39 -4.51 18.94
CA ARG A 197 -1.20 -5.20 19.47
C ARG A 197 -0.84 -4.79 20.90
N VAL A 198 -1.22 -3.60 21.34
CA VAL A 198 -0.90 -3.09 22.69
C VAL A 198 -2.13 -3.16 23.59
N ALA A 199 -3.24 -2.57 23.17
CA ALA A 199 -4.48 -2.54 23.96
C ALA A 199 -5.33 -3.83 23.81
N GLY A 200 -5.01 -4.73 22.89
CA GLY A 200 -5.69 -6.02 22.72
C GLY A 200 -7.14 -5.93 22.25
N LEU A 201 -7.55 -4.80 21.64
CA LEU A 201 -8.94 -4.64 21.18
C LEU A 201 -9.25 -5.63 20.05
N PRO A 202 -10.33 -6.44 20.11
CA PRO A 202 -10.74 -7.29 19.02
C PRO A 202 -11.10 -6.49 17.76
N ARG A 203 -10.76 -7.02 16.57
CA ARG A 203 -11.12 -6.39 15.28
C ARG A 203 -12.60 -6.04 15.19
N ALA A 204 -13.47 -6.97 15.59
CA ALA A 204 -14.92 -6.76 15.59
C ALA A 204 -15.36 -5.56 16.44
N ARG A 205 -14.66 -5.27 17.55
CA ARG A 205 -14.95 -4.09 18.38
C ARG A 205 -14.57 -2.79 17.67
N ILE A 206 -13.48 -2.78 16.92
CA ILE A 206 -13.08 -1.60 16.15
C ILE A 206 -14.09 -1.34 15.04
N SER A 207 -14.48 -2.37 14.26
CA SER A 207 -15.52 -2.26 13.24
C SER A 207 -16.85 -1.75 13.82
N ALA A 208 -17.32 -2.33 14.91
CA ALA A 208 -18.56 -1.90 15.56
C ALA A 208 -18.47 -0.46 16.08
N GLY A 209 -17.33 -0.09 16.66
CA GLY A 209 -17.05 1.28 17.09
C GLY A 209 -17.14 2.28 15.95
N LEU A 210 -16.51 2.01 14.82
CA LEU A 210 -16.55 2.88 13.64
C LEU A 210 -17.99 3.10 13.14
N ARG A 211 -18.78 2.01 13.01
CA ARG A 211 -20.18 2.13 12.59
C ARG A 211 -21.02 2.92 13.58
N SER A 212 -20.75 2.84 14.89
CA SER A 212 -21.48 3.58 15.91
C SER A 212 -21.15 5.09 15.94
N LEU A 213 -20.05 5.51 15.28
CA LEU A 213 -19.72 6.94 15.15
C LEU A 213 -20.55 7.64 14.07
N VAL A 214 -21.22 6.90 13.18
CA VAL A 214 -22.08 7.49 12.16
C VAL A 214 -23.47 7.73 12.79
N PRO A 215 -23.90 9.00 12.96
CA PRO A 215 -25.24 9.31 13.44
C PRO A 215 -26.29 8.86 12.39
N ARG A 216 -27.21 8.01 12.80
CA ARG A 216 -28.27 7.45 11.93
C ARG A 216 -29.60 8.10 12.28
N ASN A 217 -30.36 8.50 11.27
CA ASN A 217 -31.73 8.91 11.48
C ASN A 217 -32.59 7.68 11.86
N ALA A 218 -33.55 7.88 12.75
CA ALA A 218 -34.46 6.82 13.20
C ALA A 218 -35.49 6.48 12.13
#